data_ea36017dea34035e793cf3b59c2bba71
#
_entry.id   ea36017dea34035e793cf3b59c2bba71
#
_cell.length_a   1.000
_cell.length_b   1.000
_cell.length_c   1.000
_cell.angle_alpha   90.00
_cell.angle_beta   90.00
_cell.angle_gamma   90.00
#
_symmetry.space_group_name_H-M   'P 1'
#
loop_
_entity.id
_entity.type
_entity.pdbx_description
1 polymer ?
#
loop_
_entity_poly.entity_id
_entity_poly.type
_entity_poly.pdbx_seq_one_letter_code
_entity_poly.pdbx_strand_id
1 'polypeptide(L)'
;MAEKYCRVTQMLGKQSISFANPVYIQGSASIVGKKEGEGPLGHHFDVVEEDDKFGQKTWEEAENVMQQKSAGMAVEKANLQMKDIRMIFAGDLLAQSTASSFGIGALGCPVYGLFGACSTMGESLALAAMAVAAGYGENVMAVTSSHFATAEKEFRFPLGYGNQRPLSASWTVTGSGACVVSAKVSRVKITGVTTGKIIDDGLKDSQNMGACMAPAACSTIVQNLKDFGRNPDDYDKIITGDLGYVGQQILLDLLEKEGYAAAKVHQDCGILIYDRETQDTHSGGSGCGCSAVVLASYIIPKIACGDWKRVLFVPTGALMSKVSFYEGNSVPGIAQAVVLENAEN
;
A
#
# COMPACT_ATOMS: atom_id res chain seq x y z
N MET A 1 -5.66 -0.17 47.23
CA MET A 1 -4.58 -0.88 46.53
C MET A 1 -4.87 -0.74 45.05
N ALA A 2 -4.07 0.02 44.32
CA ALA A 2 -4.23 0.11 42.88
C ALA A 2 -3.74 -1.21 42.27
N GLU A 3 -4.64 -1.98 41.68
CA GLU A 3 -4.26 -3.11 40.85
C GLU A 3 -3.32 -2.60 39.75
N LYS A 4 -2.05 -3.02 39.79
CA LYS A 4 -1.12 -2.82 38.70
C LYS A 4 -1.65 -3.64 37.53
N TYR A 5 -2.35 -3.00 36.60
CA TYR A 5 -2.64 -3.62 35.31
C TYR A 5 -1.30 -3.93 34.64
N CYS A 6 -0.90 -5.18 34.66
CA CYS A 6 0.24 -5.66 33.89
C CYS A 6 -0.19 -5.68 32.41
N ARG A 7 -0.01 -4.56 31.71
CA ARG A 7 -0.21 -4.52 30.26
C ARG A 7 0.95 -5.26 29.63
N VAL A 8 0.67 -6.34 28.89
CA VAL A 8 1.65 -6.96 28.01
C VAL A 8 2.06 -5.90 26.99
N THR A 9 3.33 -5.50 27.01
CA THR A 9 3.83 -4.56 26.00
C THR A 9 3.93 -5.29 24.67
N GLN A 10 3.43 -4.65 23.61
CA GLN A 10 3.60 -5.09 22.23
C GLN A 10 4.62 -4.22 21.48
N MET A 11 5.15 -3.20 22.15
CA MET A 11 6.23 -2.37 21.59
C MET A 11 7.48 -3.21 21.41
N LEU A 12 8.09 -3.13 20.24
CA LEU A 12 9.34 -3.80 19.88
C LEU A 12 10.31 -2.76 19.34
N GLY A 13 11.48 -2.64 19.98
CA GLY A 13 12.50 -1.68 19.60
C GLY A 13 12.01 -0.22 19.61
N LYS A 14 12.29 0.52 18.54
CA LYS A 14 12.02 1.98 18.50
C LYS A 14 10.73 2.36 17.76
N GLN A 15 10.33 1.60 16.73
CA GLN A 15 9.22 1.97 15.84
C GLN A 15 8.27 0.81 15.56
N SER A 16 8.60 -0.40 16.03
CA SER A 16 7.84 -1.59 15.68
C SER A 16 6.88 -2.02 16.79
N ILE A 17 5.86 -2.74 16.38
CA ILE A 17 4.91 -3.44 17.25
C ILE A 17 4.95 -4.91 16.82
N SER A 18 5.11 -5.81 17.78
CA SER A 18 4.92 -7.25 17.57
C SER A 18 3.63 -7.66 18.26
N PHE A 19 2.66 -8.15 17.51
CA PHE A 19 1.36 -8.51 18.08
C PHE A 19 1.47 -9.77 18.93
N ALA A 20 1.08 -9.66 20.21
CA ALA A 20 1.05 -10.80 21.13
C ALA A 20 0.06 -11.88 20.64
N ASN A 21 -1.03 -11.46 20.03
CA ASN A 21 -1.97 -12.30 19.30
C ASN A 21 -1.99 -11.80 17.85
N PRO A 22 -1.49 -12.58 16.90
CA PRO A 22 -1.53 -12.23 15.49
C PRO A 22 -2.97 -11.97 15.03
N VAL A 23 -3.13 -11.10 14.07
CA VAL A 23 -4.39 -10.90 13.37
C VAL A 23 -4.30 -11.46 11.95
N TYR A 24 -5.41 -11.67 11.29
CA TYR A 24 -5.46 -12.45 10.06
C TYR A 24 -6.19 -11.70 8.95
N ILE A 25 -5.79 -11.92 7.70
CA ILE A 25 -6.53 -11.45 6.54
C ILE A 25 -7.56 -12.51 6.15
N GLN A 26 -8.86 -12.17 6.31
CA GLN A 26 -9.98 -13.08 6.01
C GLN A 26 -10.41 -13.03 4.56
N GLY A 27 -10.30 -11.90 3.92
CA GLY A 27 -10.66 -11.70 2.53
C GLY A 27 -9.90 -10.53 1.95
N SER A 28 -9.56 -10.62 0.68
CA SER A 28 -8.93 -9.54 -0.08
C SER A 28 -9.48 -9.51 -1.49
N ALA A 29 -9.55 -8.32 -2.09
CA ALA A 29 -10.03 -8.16 -3.44
C ALA A 29 -9.27 -7.06 -4.16
N SER A 30 -9.17 -7.19 -5.49
CA SER A 30 -8.50 -6.27 -6.39
C SER A 30 -9.35 -5.98 -7.61
N ILE A 31 -9.47 -4.71 -7.96
CA ILE A 31 -10.08 -4.26 -9.21
C ILE A 31 -9.08 -3.35 -9.90
N VAL A 32 -8.90 -3.52 -11.20
CA VAL A 32 -7.94 -2.72 -11.97
C VAL A 32 -8.54 -2.27 -13.30
N GLY A 33 -7.91 -1.31 -13.94
CA GLY A 33 -8.21 -0.89 -15.29
C GLY A 33 -7.56 -1.80 -16.35
N LYS A 34 -7.86 -1.49 -17.61
CA LYS A 34 -7.38 -2.24 -18.78
C LYS A 34 -5.86 -2.36 -18.84
N LYS A 35 -5.15 -1.24 -18.64
CA LYS A 35 -3.69 -1.21 -18.75
C LYS A 35 -3.01 -2.12 -17.75
N GLU A 36 -3.51 -2.19 -16.55
CA GLU A 36 -3.05 -3.09 -15.49
C GLU A 36 -3.38 -4.55 -15.83
N GLY A 37 -4.55 -4.78 -16.42
CA GLY A 37 -4.97 -6.10 -16.92
C GLY A 37 -4.10 -6.64 -18.05
N GLU A 38 -3.51 -5.78 -18.85
CA GLU A 38 -2.56 -6.13 -19.94
C GLU A 38 -1.14 -6.38 -19.42
N GLY A 39 -0.87 -6.10 -18.15
CA GLY A 39 0.44 -6.28 -17.51
C GLY A 39 0.70 -7.72 -17.04
N PRO A 40 1.92 -7.98 -16.53
CA PRO A 40 2.34 -9.33 -16.11
C PRO A 40 1.44 -9.97 -15.06
N LEU A 41 0.79 -9.16 -14.21
CA LEU A 41 -0.12 -9.62 -13.16
C LEU A 41 -1.60 -9.67 -13.61
N GLY A 42 -1.92 -9.38 -14.87
CA GLY A 42 -3.30 -9.24 -15.36
C GLY A 42 -4.23 -10.39 -14.98
N HIS A 43 -3.72 -11.64 -15.06
CA HIS A 43 -4.48 -12.84 -14.74
C HIS A 43 -4.65 -13.13 -13.23
N HIS A 44 -4.04 -12.32 -12.37
CA HIS A 44 -4.18 -12.43 -10.92
C HIS A 44 -5.29 -11.52 -10.35
N PHE A 45 -5.66 -10.46 -11.07
CA PHE A 45 -6.67 -9.53 -10.58
C PHE A 45 -8.07 -10.14 -10.60
N ASP A 46 -8.88 -9.81 -9.61
CA ASP A 46 -10.25 -10.32 -9.52
C ASP A 46 -11.16 -9.74 -10.59
N VAL A 47 -10.97 -8.45 -10.91
CA VAL A 47 -11.72 -7.76 -11.96
C VAL A 47 -10.76 -6.87 -12.75
N VAL A 48 -10.81 -7.00 -14.06
CA VAL A 48 -10.19 -6.08 -15.02
C VAL A 48 -11.32 -5.36 -15.76
N GLU A 49 -11.38 -4.03 -15.66
CA GLU A 49 -12.39 -3.22 -16.32
C GLU A 49 -11.82 -2.59 -17.59
N GLU A 50 -12.51 -2.78 -18.70
CA GLU A 50 -12.11 -2.25 -20.00
C GLU A 50 -12.42 -0.76 -20.18
N ASP A 51 -13.48 -0.28 -19.50
CA ASP A 51 -13.87 1.13 -19.50
C ASP A 51 -13.15 1.88 -18.37
N ASP A 52 -12.31 2.84 -18.72
CA ASP A 52 -11.57 3.68 -17.78
C ASP A 52 -12.47 4.51 -16.85
N LYS A 53 -13.73 4.67 -17.20
CA LYS A 53 -14.75 5.34 -16.37
C LYS A 53 -15.63 4.39 -15.56
N PHE A 54 -15.44 3.09 -15.68
CA PHE A 54 -16.24 2.12 -14.93
C PHE A 54 -17.75 2.32 -15.07
N GLY A 55 -18.21 2.77 -16.25
CA GLY A 55 -19.61 3.11 -16.52
C GLY A 55 -20.07 4.44 -15.91
N GLN A 56 -19.18 5.27 -15.38
CA GLN A 56 -19.50 6.52 -14.72
C GLN A 56 -19.28 7.72 -15.68
N LYS A 57 -19.70 8.92 -15.26
CA LYS A 57 -19.57 10.14 -16.06
C LYS A 57 -18.19 10.77 -15.95
N THR A 58 -17.56 10.66 -14.78
CA THR A 58 -16.26 11.24 -14.46
C THR A 58 -15.29 10.18 -13.96
N TRP A 59 -14.00 10.46 -14.02
CA TRP A 59 -12.97 9.56 -13.50
C TRP A 59 -12.96 9.50 -11.97
N GLU A 60 -13.36 10.59 -11.29
CA GLU A 60 -13.54 10.62 -9.86
C GLU A 60 -14.67 9.68 -9.41
N GLU A 61 -15.80 9.71 -10.13
CA GLU A 61 -16.90 8.76 -9.89
C GLU A 61 -16.48 7.31 -10.18
N ALA A 62 -15.65 7.09 -11.21
CA ALA A 62 -15.07 5.79 -11.52
C ALA A 62 -14.23 5.26 -10.36
N GLU A 63 -13.36 6.10 -9.79
CA GLU A 63 -12.53 5.72 -8.64
C GLU A 63 -13.38 5.43 -7.40
N ASN A 64 -14.45 6.21 -7.15
CA ASN A 64 -15.42 5.95 -6.07
C ASN A 64 -16.04 4.55 -6.20
N VAL A 65 -16.55 4.21 -7.39
CA VAL A 65 -17.19 2.91 -7.66
C VAL A 65 -16.20 1.76 -7.55
N MET A 66 -14.98 1.94 -8.05
CA MET A 66 -13.92 0.95 -7.97
C MET A 66 -13.58 0.63 -6.51
N GLN A 67 -13.43 1.65 -5.66
CA GLN A 67 -13.15 1.49 -4.24
C GLN A 67 -14.32 0.81 -3.51
N GLN A 68 -15.56 1.22 -3.79
CA GLN A 68 -16.76 0.61 -3.24
C GLN A 68 -16.88 -0.88 -3.60
N LYS A 69 -16.66 -1.22 -4.87
CA LYS A 69 -16.74 -2.61 -5.36
C LYS A 69 -15.65 -3.49 -4.75
N SER A 70 -14.39 -3.03 -4.70
CA SER A 70 -13.31 -3.82 -4.09
C SER A 70 -13.56 -4.09 -2.61
N ALA A 71 -14.09 -3.11 -1.86
CA ALA A 71 -14.51 -3.27 -0.47
C ALA A 71 -15.60 -4.34 -0.33
N GLY A 72 -16.66 -4.27 -1.16
CA GLY A 72 -17.74 -5.26 -1.17
C GLY A 72 -17.24 -6.69 -1.44
N MET A 73 -16.41 -6.85 -2.46
CA MET A 73 -15.83 -8.15 -2.84
C MET A 73 -14.93 -8.73 -1.73
N ALA A 74 -14.14 -7.89 -1.05
CA ALA A 74 -13.31 -8.35 0.06
C ALA A 74 -14.14 -8.88 1.23
N VAL A 75 -15.29 -8.25 1.51
CA VAL A 75 -16.26 -8.70 2.52
C VAL A 75 -16.91 -10.03 2.11
N GLU A 76 -17.33 -10.16 0.86
CA GLU A 76 -17.90 -11.41 0.32
C GLU A 76 -16.90 -12.56 0.42
N LYS A 77 -15.64 -12.34 0.02
CA LYS A 77 -14.57 -13.35 0.13
C LYS A 77 -14.23 -13.73 1.58
N ALA A 78 -14.46 -12.82 2.52
CA ALA A 78 -14.36 -13.12 3.95
C ALA A 78 -15.56 -13.91 4.50
N ASN A 79 -16.60 -14.19 3.68
CA ASN A 79 -17.88 -14.75 4.08
C ASN A 79 -18.58 -13.91 5.17
N LEU A 80 -18.54 -12.59 5.04
CA LEU A 80 -19.12 -11.59 5.92
C LEU A 80 -20.14 -10.72 5.17
N GLN A 81 -20.83 -9.90 5.92
CA GLN A 81 -21.66 -8.81 5.39
C GLN A 81 -21.04 -7.46 5.82
N MET A 82 -21.35 -6.38 5.09
CA MET A 82 -20.80 -5.05 5.41
C MET A 82 -21.10 -4.60 6.85
N LYS A 83 -22.25 -4.99 7.41
CA LYS A 83 -22.61 -4.71 8.81
C LYS A 83 -21.68 -5.39 9.84
N ASP A 84 -20.93 -6.42 9.43
CA ASP A 84 -20.00 -7.15 10.30
C ASP A 84 -18.63 -6.44 10.37
N ILE A 85 -18.42 -5.41 9.53
CA ILE A 85 -17.23 -4.57 9.53
C ILE A 85 -17.42 -3.46 10.57
N ARG A 86 -16.53 -3.43 11.57
CA ARG A 86 -16.60 -2.45 12.66
C ARG A 86 -16.26 -1.04 12.23
N MET A 87 -15.21 -0.91 11.38
CA MET A 87 -14.72 0.34 10.82
C MET A 87 -13.86 0.09 9.59
N ILE A 88 -13.69 1.11 8.79
CA ILE A 88 -12.87 1.09 7.58
C ILE A 88 -11.77 2.14 7.71
N PHE A 89 -10.53 1.78 7.39
CA PHE A 89 -9.42 2.67 7.14
C PHE A 89 -9.27 2.79 5.63
N ALA A 90 -9.58 3.97 5.08
CA ALA A 90 -9.65 4.20 3.66
C ALA A 90 -8.81 5.39 3.22
N GLY A 91 -8.27 5.36 2.02
CA GLY A 91 -7.59 6.49 1.44
C GLY A 91 -7.40 6.38 -0.07
N ASP A 92 -7.04 7.50 -0.66
CA ASP A 92 -6.77 7.68 -2.08
C ASP A 92 -5.76 8.83 -2.26
N LEU A 93 -5.45 9.19 -3.51
CA LEU A 93 -4.49 10.25 -3.81
C LEU A 93 -5.11 11.65 -3.93
N LEU A 94 -6.45 11.75 -3.97
CA LEU A 94 -7.13 13.00 -4.23
C LEU A 94 -7.14 13.92 -3.00
N ALA A 95 -7.20 15.20 -3.23
CA ALA A 95 -7.35 16.18 -2.17
C ALA A 95 -8.56 15.86 -1.29
N GLN A 96 -8.36 15.88 0.03
CA GLN A 96 -9.32 15.54 1.08
C GLN A 96 -9.93 14.14 0.93
N SER A 97 -9.20 13.18 0.31
CA SER A 97 -9.63 11.79 0.10
C SER A 97 -11.01 11.69 -0.55
N THR A 98 -11.17 12.38 -1.69
CA THR A 98 -12.46 12.51 -2.38
C THR A 98 -13.02 11.16 -2.79
N ALA A 99 -12.20 10.26 -3.35
CA ALA A 99 -12.67 8.94 -3.75
C ALA A 99 -13.17 8.12 -2.55
N SER A 100 -12.46 8.12 -1.45
CA SER A 100 -12.85 7.42 -0.23
C SER A 100 -14.09 8.02 0.42
N SER A 101 -14.22 9.37 0.39
CA SER A 101 -15.37 10.06 0.97
C SER A 101 -16.69 9.67 0.30
N PHE A 102 -16.71 9.58 -1.02
CA PHE A 102 -17.92 9.22 -1.76
C PHE A 102 -18.06 7.70 -1.96
N GLY A 103 -16.98 7.00 -2.27
CA GLY A 103 -17.01 5.55 -2.51
C GLY A 103 -17.32 4.76 -1.24
N ILE A 104 -16.54 4.99 -0.18
CA ILE A 104 -16.72 4.28 1.10
C ILE A 104 -17.91 4.84 1.89
N GLY A 105 -18.18 6.15 1.77
CA GLY A 105 -19.36 6.75 2.39
C GLY A 105 -20.67 6.07 2.00
N ALA A 106 -20.78 5.57 0.77
CA ALA A 106 -21.95 4.83 0.30
C ALA A 106 -22.18 3.47 1.00
N LEU A 107 -21.15 2.93 1.68
CA LEU A 107 -21.26 1.64 2.40
C LEU A 107 -21.91 1.75 3.77
N GLY A 108 -22.10 2.98 4.30
CA GLY A 108 -22.74 3.22 5.60
C GLY A 108 -21.96 2.68 6.81
N CYS A 109 -20.66 2.41 6.65
CA CYS A 109 -19.77 1.92 7.70
C CYS A 109 -18.96 3.08 8.31
N PRO A 110 -18.63 3.09 9.62
CA PRO A 110 -17.70 4.07 10.20
C PRO A 110 -16.35 4.05 9.48
N VAL A 111 -15.81 5.23 9.14
CA VAL A 111 -14.59 5.36 8.34
C VAL A 111 -13.59 6.33 8.96
N TYR A 112 -12.31 5.98 8.88
CA TYR A 112 -11.18 6.89 9.03
C TYR A 112 -10.56 7.13 7.66
N GLY A 113 -10.58 8.39 7.20
CA GLY A 113 -9.88 8.83 6.00
C GLY A 113 -8.40 9.01 6.31
N LEU A 114 -7.53 8.38 5.54
CA LEU A 114 -6.08 8.40 5.71
C LEU A 114 -5.41 9.05 4.49
N PHE A 115 -4.29 9.70 4.72
CA PHE A 115 -3.46 10.24 3.64
C PHE A 115 -1.97 10.06 3.94
N GLY A 116 -1.39 8.99 3.43
CA GLY A 116 0.05 8.74 3.38
C GLY A 116 0.58 8.71 1.94
N ALA A 117 -0.05 9.43 1.02
CA ALA A 117 0.18 9.35 -0.42
C ALA A 117 0.13 7.88 -0.89
N CYS A 118 1.09 7.42 -1.70
CA CYS A 118 1.11 6.03 -2.18
C CYS A 118 1.30 4.98 -1.07
N SER A 119 1.79 5.36 0.14
CA SER A 119 1.95 4.44 1.28
C SER A 119 0.65 4.11 2.02
N THR A 120 -0.46 4.74 1.65
CA THR A 120 -1.73 4.66 2.40
C THR A 120 -2.24 3.22 2.57
N MET A 121 -1.94 2.28 1.63
CA MET A 121 -2.32 0.88 1.85
C MET A 121 -1.57 0.23 3.02
N GLY A 122 -0.29 0.54 3.19
CA GLY A 122 0.49 0.07 4.35
C GLY A 122 0.02 0.70 5.65
N GLU A 123 -0.31 2.00 5.61
CA GLU A 123 -0.86 2.74 6.74
C GLU A 123 -2.22 2.17 7.17
N SER A 124 -3.16 2.00 6.23
CA SER A 124 -4.49 1.47 6.52
C SER A 124 -4.45 0.02 7.01
N LEU A 125 -3.60 -0.83 6.42
CA LEU A 125 -3.44 -2.22 6.86
C LEU A 125 -2.81 -2.31 8.26
N ALA A 126 -1.80 -1.48 8.54
CA ALA A 126 -1.18 -1.41 9.87
C ALA A 126 -2.19 -0.96 10.94
N LEU A 127 -2.97 0.09 10.67
CA LEU A 127 -3.99 0.59 11.59
C LEU A 127 -5.13 -0.42 11.78
N ALA A 128 -5.58 -1.09 10.73
CA ALA A 128 -6.57 -2.16 10.82
C ALA A 128 -6.07 -3.31 11.70
N ALA A 129 -4.82 -3.74 11.50
CA ALA A 129 -4.19 -4.79 12.32
C ALA A 129 -4.07 -4.36 13.79
N MET A 130 -3.63 -3.13 14.06
CA MET A 130 -3.56 -2.57 15.42
C MET A 130 -4.93 -2.49 16.08
N ALA A 131 -5.97 -2.07 15.35
CA ALA A 131 -7.33 -1.98 15.87
C ALA A 131 -7.90 -3.36 16.26
N VAL A 132 -7.68 -4.38 15.43
CA VAL A 132 -8.10 -5.75 15.73
C VAL A 132 -7.28 -6.33 16.90
N ALA A 133 -5.97 -6.19 16.88
CA ALA A 133 -5.09 -6.71 17.96
C ALA A 133 -5.37 -6.06 19.32
N ALA A 134 -5.82 -4.80 19.32
CA ALA A 134 -6.24 -4.07 20.52
C ALA A 134 -7.69 -4.38 20.98
N GLY A 135 -8.44 -5.15 20.18
CA GLY A 135 -9.83 -5.51 20.50
C GLY A 135 -10.85 -4.40 20.21
N TYR A 136 -10.51 -3.41 19.36
CA TYR A 136 -11.44 -2.32 18.98
C TYR A 136 -12.42 -2.74 17.90
N GLY A 137 -12.22 -3.88 17.25
CA GLY A 137 -13.14 -4.49 16.28
C GLY A 137 -12.75 -5.93 15.98
N GLU A 138 -13.74 -6.78 15.74
CA GLU A 138 -13.48 -8.17 15.32
C GLU A 138 -13.07 -8.24 13.87
N ASN A 139 -13.71 -7.43 13.02
CA ASN A 139 -13.43 -7.30 11.61
C ASN A 139 -13.25 -5.82 11.26
N VAL A 140 -12.15 -5.46 10.69
CA VAL A 140 -11.78 -4.11 10.28
C VAL A 140 -11.25 -4.15 8.85
N MET A 141 -11.60 -3.16 8.05
CA MET A 141 -11.20 -3.14 6.65
C MET A 141 -10.11 -2.10 6.41
N ALA A 142 -9.15 -2.46 5.56
CA ALA A 142 -8.21 -1.56 4.92
C ALA A 142 -8.52 -1.51 3.41
N VAL A 143 -8.65 -0.32 2.83
CA VAL A 143 -8.94 -0.16 1.41
C VAL A 143 -8.30 1.12 0.87
N THR A 144 -7.67 1.02 -0.30
CA THR A 144 -7.14 2.19 -1.00
C THR A 144 -7.35 2.07 -2.50
N SER A 145 -7.39 3.22 -3.16
CA SER A 145 -7.51 3.32 -4.61
C SER A 145 -6.62 4.41 -5.18
N SER A 146 -6.34 4.31 -6.46
CA SER A 146 -5.84 5.39 -7.30
C SER A 146 -6.39 5.21 -8.70
N HIS A 147 -6.48 6.30 -9.46
CA HIS A 147 -6.88 6.27 -10.85
C HIS A 147 -5.94 7.18 -11.65
N PHE A 148 -5.45 6.70 -12.81
CA PHE A 148 -4.49 7.46 -13.62
C PHE A 148 -4.98 8.88 -13.93
N ALA A 149 -6.20 9.00 -14.46
CA ALA A 149 -6.71 10.30 -14.91
C ALA A 149 -6.98 11.30 -13.77
N THR A 150 -7.43 10.81 -12.60
CA THR A 150 -7.62 11.68 -11.42
C THR A 150 -6.28 12.16 -10.89
N ALA A 151 -5.28 11.27 -10.82
CA ALA A 151 -3.93 11.61 -10.38
C ALA A 151 -3.24 12.58 -11.34
N GLU A 152 -3.40 12.41 -12.66
CA GLU A 152 -2.87 13.37 -13.65
C GLU A 152 -3.48 14.77 -13.45
N LYS A 153 -4.78 14.87 -13.19
CA LYS A 153 -5.46 16.15 -12.88
C LYS A 153 -4.95 16.77 -11.57
N GLU A 154 -4.61 15.95 -10.60
CA GLU A 154 -4.16 16.41 -9.29
C GLU A 154 -2.69 16.84 -9.29
N PHE A 155 -1.79 16.06 -9.92
CA PHE A 155 -0.35 16.19 -9.74
C PHE A 155 0.42 16.65 -10.96
N ARG A 156 -0.13 16.49 -12.18
CA ARG A 156 0.54 16.87 -13.42
C ARG A 156 -0.11 18.10 -14.04
N PHE A 157 0.48 19.23 -13.78
CA PHE A 157 -0.06 20.49 -14.24
C PHE A 157 0.99 21.33 -14.95
N PRO A 158 0.68 21.93 -16.11
CA PRO A 158 -0.60 21.81 -16.84
C PRO A 158 -0.76 20.47 -17.57
N LEU A 159 -1.99 19.95 -17.63
CA LEU A 159 -2.32 18.64 -18.23
C LEU A 159 -1.87 18.48 -19.69
N GLY A 160 -1.82 19.58 -20.44
CA GLY A 160 -1.39 19.58 -21.84
C GLY A 160 0.06 19.07 -22.05
N TYR A 161 0.85 18.99 -21.00
CA TYR A 161 2.22 18.43 -21.01
C TYR A 161 2.33 17.08 -20.30
N GLY A 162 1.22 16.47 -19.93
CA GLY A 162 1.21 15.18 -19.23
C GLY A 162 1.86 14.01 -19.97
N ASN A 163 2.00 14.12 -21.31
CA ASN A 163 2.72 13.15 -22.14
C ASN A 163 4.26 13.33 -22.12
N GLN A 164 4.76 14.44 -21.59
CA GLN A 164 6.20 14.71 -21.48
C GLN A 164 6.73 14.16 -20.16
N ARG A 165 6.92 12.84 -20.09
CA ARG A 165 7.38 12.15 -18.90
C ARG A 165 8.86 11.77 -19.03
N PRO A 166 9.75 12.13 -18.06
CA PRO A 166 11.11 11.63 -18.03
C PRO A 166 11.15 10.12 -17.73
N LEU A 167 12.26 9.45 -17.95
CA LEU A 167 12.43 8.03 -17.67
C LEU A 167 12.32 7.67 -16.17
N SER A 168 12.47 8.67 -15.29
CA SER A 168 12.27 8.54 -13.85
C SER A 168 10.80 8.58 -13.41
N ALA A 169 9.89 9.09 -14.28
CA ALA A 169 8.47 9.16 -13.97
C ALA A 169 7.83 7.77 -13.93
N SER A 170 6.85 7.61 -13.06
CA SER A 170 6.01 6.43 -12.96
C SER A 170 4.62 6.68 -13.54
N TRP A 171 3.88 5.61 -13.78
CA TRP A 171 2.49 5.63 -14.24
C TRP A 171 1.56 5.32 -13.07
N THR A 172 0.62 6.21 -12.76
CA THR A 172 -0.35 5.94 -11.70
C THR A 172 -1.25 4.77 -12.07
N VAL A 173 -1.28 3.77 -11.21
CA VAL A 173 -2.13 2.58 -11.38
C VAL A 173 -3.60 2.97 -11.23
N THR A 174 -4.42 2.53 -12.17
CA THR A 174 -5.87 2.54 -12.03
C THR A 174 -6.28 1.26 -11.33
N GLY A 175 -6.56 1.35 -10.03
CA GLY A 175 -6.88 0.17 -9.26
C GLY A 175 -7.32 0.47 -7.84
N SER A 176 -8.06 -0.46 -7.27
CA SER A 176 -8.44 -0.47 -5.85
C SER A 176 -8.24 -1.86 -5.26
N GLY A 177 -7.62 -1.90 -4.08
CA GLY A 177 -7.44 -3.11 -3.31
C GLY A 177 -7.99 -2.96 -1.90
N ALA A 178 -8.65 -4.00 -1.42
CA ALA A 178 -9.25 -4.06 -0.08
C ALA A 178 -8.85 -5.35 0.65
N CYS A 179 -8.67 -5.25 1.97
CA CYS A 179 -8.41 -6.37 2.86
C CYS A 179 -9.30 -6.29 4.10
N VAL A 180 -9.93 -7.40 4.46
CA VAL A 180 -10.63 -7.58 5.74
C VAL A 180 -9.67 -8.22 6.73
N VAL A 181 -9.33 -7.50 7.79
CA VAL A 181 -8.48 -7.95 8.89
C VAL A 181 -9.37 -8.38 10.05
N SER A 182 -9.07 -9.53 10.65
CA SER A 182 -9.87 -10.12 11.71
C SER A 182 -9.02 -10.84 12.78
N ALA A 183 -9.57 -11.01 13.96
CA ALA A 183 -9.02 -11.89 15.00
C ALA A 183 -9.21 -13.38 14.69
N LYS A 184 -10.11 -13.73 13.75
CA LYS A 184 -10.39 -15.11 13.34
C LYS A 184 -9.24 -15.65 12.52
N VAL A 185 -8.79 -16.87 12.82
CA VAL A 185 -7.69 -17.54 12.12
C VAL A 185 -7.98 -17.71 10.62
N SER A 186 -7.00 -17.39 9.79
CA SER A 186 -6.97 -17.60 8.35
C SER A 186 -5.56 -17.98 7.90
N ARG A 187 -5.34 -18.16 6.59
CA ARG A 187 -4.07 -18.63 6.04
C ARG A 187 -2.95 -17.60 6.09
N VAL A 188 -3.28 -16.32 6.13
CA VAL A 188 -2.30 -15.22 6.18
C VAL A 188 -2.48 -14.44 7.47
N LYS A 189 -1.43 -14.38 8.28
CA LYS A 189 -1.39 -13.63 9.54
C LYS A 189 -0.52 -12.37 9.40
N ILE A 190 -0.90 -11.34 10.13
CA ILE A 190 -0.10 -10.14 10.37
C ILE A 190 0.48 -10.28 11.76
N THR A 191 1.81 -10.35 11.86
CA THR A 191 2.50 -10.59 13.14
C THR A 191 3.10 -9.34 13.75
N GLY A 192 3.24 -8.27 12.95
CA GLY A 192 3.74 -6.99 13.45
C GLY A 192 3.78 -5.92 12.37
N VAL A 193 4.07 -4.71 12.81
CA VAL A 193 4.17 -3.52 11.96
C VAL A 193 5.36 -2.67 12.38
N THR A 194 5.90 -1.87 11.45
CA THR A 194 6.89 -0.83 11.74
C THR A 194 6.39 0.49 11.18
N THR A 195 6.12 1.45 12.06
CA THR A 195 5.68 2.78 11.66
C THR A 195 6.86 3.58 11.13
N GLY A 196 6.74 4.08 9.91
CA GLY A 196 7.78 4.88 9.26
C GLY A 196 7.87 6.31 9.78
N LYS A 197 8.99 6.94 9.46
CA LYS A 197 9.22 8.38 9.66
C LYS A 197 9.11 9.09 8.33
N ILE A 198 8.68 10.34 8.38
CA ILE A 198 8.84 11.25 7.25
C ILE A 198 10.32 11.58 7.12
N ILE A 199 10.88 11.33 5.95
CA ILE A 199 12.27 11.66 5.60
C ILE A 199 12.25 12.68 4.46
N ASP A 200 12.98 13.77 4.63
CA ASP A 200 13.09 14.84 3.66
C ASP A 200 14.57 15.14 3.38
N ASP A 201 15.07 14.68 2.25
CA ASP A 201 16.44 14.92 1.78
C ASP A 201 16.53 16.15 0.85
N GLY A 202 15.49 16.98 0.82
CA GLY A 202 15.46 18.23 0.06
C GLY A 202 15.23 18.06 -1.45
N LEU A 203 14.81 16.89 -1.91
CA LEU A 203 14.50 16.64 -3.32
C LEU A 203 13.22 17.36 -3.73
N LYS A 204 13.27 18.02 -4.91
CA LYS A 204 12.16 18.84 -5.42
C LYS A 204 11.61 18.34 -6.77
N ASP A 205 12.18 17.27 -7.31
CA ASP A 205 11.75 16.73 -8.60
C ASP A 205 10.51 15.85 -8.45
N SER A 206 9.34 16.43 -8.74
CA SER A 206 8.06 15.72 -8.73
C SER A 206 7.93 14.61 -9.78
N GLN A 207 8.84 14.57 -10.76
CA GLN A 207 8.90 13.52 -11.78
C GLN A 207 9.83 12.37 -11.42
N ASN A 208 10.45 12.42 -10.22
CA ASN A 208 11.32 11.37 -9.68
C ASN A 208 10.90 11.00 -8.25
N MET A 209 9.65 10.59 -8.09
CA MET A 209 9.09 10.22 -6.78
C MET A 209 9.83 9.05 -6.15
N GLY A 210 10.33 8.08 -6.95
CA GLY A 210 11.11 6.96 -6.45
C GLY A 210 12.35 7.41 -5.67
N ALA A 211 13.06 8.44 -6.14
CA ALA A 211 14.19 9.02 -5.42
C ALA A 211 13.76 9.69 -4.10
N CYS A 212 12.60 10.36 -4.08
CA CYS A 212 12.06 10.99 -2.87
C CYS A 212 11.65 9.95 -1.81
N MET A 213 11.13 8.79 -2.24
CA MET A 213 10.62 7.75 -1.35
C MET A 213 11.69 6.77 -0.84
N ALA A 214 12.74 6.52 -1.60
CA ALA A 214 13.74 5.51 -1.29
C ALA A 214 14.42 5.69 0.08
N PRO A 215 14.79 6.91 0.54
CA PRO A 215 15.35 7.11 1.88
C PRO A 215 14.37 6.72 3.01
N ALA A 216 13.08 7.02 2.86
CA ALA A 216 12.07 6.64 3.84
C ALA A 216 11.85 5.13 3.87
N ALA A 217 11.84 4.47 2.70
CA ALA A 217 11.79 3.01 2.58
C ALA A 217 13.00 2.36 3.27
N CYS A 218 14.22 2.87 3.00
CA CYS A 218 15.45 2.40 3.65
C CYS A 218 15.34 2.53 5.18
N SER A 219 14.99 3.71 5.67
CA SER A 219 14.82 3.97 7.10
C SER A 219 13.85 2.99 7.77
N THR A 220 12.70 2.73 7.14
CA THR A 220 11.66 1.83 7.67
C THR A 220 12.09 0.37 7.64
N ILE A 221 12.70 -0.10 6.54
CA ILE A 221 13.21 -1.46 6.42
C ILE A 221 14.32 -1.71 7.43
N VAL A 222 15.31 -0.83 7.52
CA VAL A 222 16.42 -0.94 8.48
C VAL A 222 15.91 -0.96 9.91
N GLN A 223 14.93 -0.11 10.24
CA GLN A 223 14.35 -0.10 11.57
C GLN A 223 13.58 -1.38 11.87
N ASN A 224 12.82 -1.92 10.91
CA ASN A 224 12.16 -3.22 11.05
C ASN A 224 13.18 -4.33 11.34
N LEU A 225 14.24 -4.42 10.54
CA LEU A 225 15.29 -5.43 10.71
C LEU A 225 15.93 -5.33 12.09
N LYS A 226 16.28 -4.12 12.54
CA LYS A 226 16.86 -3.87 13.87
C LYS A 226 15.90 -4.22 14.99
N ASP A 227 14.65 -3.79 14.91
CA ASP A 227 13.66 -4.00 15.97
C ASP A 227 13.28 -5.48 16.14
N PHE A 228 13.11 -6.21 15.03
CA PHE A 228 12.78 -7.64 15.04
C PHE A 228 14.03 -8.55 15.19
N GLY A 229 15.25 -7.98 15.18
CA GLY A 229 16.50 -8.76 15.24
C GLY A 229 16.66 -9.67 14.02
N ARG A 230 16.27 -9.21 12.83
CA ARG A 230 16.25 -9.96 11.57
C ARG A 230 17.23 -9.40 10.55
N ASN A 231 17.61 -10.25 9.61
CA ASN A 231 18.33 -9.90 8.39
C ASN A 231 17.40 -9.96 7.18
N PRO A 232 17.76 -9.41 6.03
CA PRO A 232 16.95 -9.51 4.81
C PRO A 232 16.58 -10.96 4.44
N ASP A 233 17.49 -11.91 4.62
CA ASP A 233 17.30 -13.34 4.29
C ASP A 233 16.30 -14.06 5.24
N ASP A 234 15.89 -13.43 6.34
CA ASP A 234 14.81 -13.92 7.21
C ASP A 234 13.42 -13.67 6.62
N TYR A 235 13.36 -12.94 5.50
CA TYR A 235 12.17 -12.71 4.70
C TYR A 235 12.33 -13.39 3.34
N ASP A 236 11.31 -14.13 2.87
CA ASP A 236 11.28 -14.63 1.49
C ASP A 236 11.24 -13.48 0.50
N LYS A 237 10.52 -12.40 0.86
CA LYS A 237 10.45 -11.15 0.11
C LYS A 237 10.35 -9.92 1.02
N ILE A 238 11.01 -8.84 0.59
CA ILE A 238 10.81 -7.47 1.05
C ILE A 238 10.20 -6.73 -0.15
N ILE A 239 8.94 -6.30 -0.06
CA ILE A 239 8.21 -5.78 -1.23
C ILE A 239 7.81 -4.33 -0.97
N THR A 240 8.39 -3.40 -1.73
CA THR A 240 8.03 -1.98 -1.70
C THR A 240 6.82 -1.67 -2.56
N GLY A 241 6.18 -0.52 -2.31
CA GLY A 241 4.93 -0.16 -2.96
C GLY A 241 5.08 0.30 -4.40
N ASP A 242 5.90 1.31 -4.63
CA ASP A 242 5.96 1.99 -5.92
C ASP A 242 7.23 2.82 -6.12
N LEU A 243 8.35 2.30 -5.66
CA LEU A 243 9.67 2.93 -5.90
C LEU A 243 10.02 2.96 -7.39
N GLY A 244 9.54 1.97 -8.13
CA GLY A 244 9.90 1.76 -9.51
C GLY A 244 11.39 1.47 -9.70
N TYR A 245 11.84 1.39 -10.95
CA TYR A 245 13.23 1.00 -11.25
C TYR A 245 14.26 1.96 -10.67
N VAL A 246 14.01 3.27 -10.74
CA VAL A 246 14.94 4.28 -10.23
C VAL A 246 15.01 4.23 -8.71
N GLY A 247 13.88 4.26 -8.03
CA GLY A 247 13.83 4.23 -6.57
C GLY A 247 14.32 2.90 -5.98
N GLN A 248 14.06 1.77 -6.66
CA GLN A 248 14.61 0.47 -6.27
C GLN A 248 16.15 0.47 -6.23
N GLN A 249 16.79 0.97 -7.28
CA GLN A 249 18.25 1.02 -7.32
C GLN A 249 18.80 1.88 -6.19
N ILE A 250 18.21 3.05 -5.96
CA ILE A 250 18.62 3.93 -4.85
C ILE A 250 18.42 3.23 -3.49
N LEU A 251 17.28 2.57 -3.30
CA LEU A 251 17.00 1.83 -2.07
C LEU A 251 18.05 0.74 -1.81
N LEU A 252 18.38 -0.06 -2.82
CA LEU A 252 19.36 -1.14 -2.66
C LEU A 252 20.75 -0.61 -2.32
N ASP A 253 21.19 0.48 -2.95
CA ASP A 253 22.44 1.15 -2.63
C ASP A 253 22.46 1.72 -1.19
N LEU A 254 21.32 2.26 -0.73
CA LEU A 254 21.20 2.76 0.64
C LEU A 254 21.21 1.62 1.67
N LEU A 255 20.50 0.52 1.41
CA LEU A 255 20.49 -0.65 2.29
C LEU A 255 21.89 -1.29 2.39
N GLU A 256 22.63 -1.34 1.30
CA GLU A 256 24.02 -1.86 1.31
C GLU A 256 24.94 -0.98 2.16
N LYS A 257 24.80 0.35 2.10
CA LYS A 257 25.54 1.29 2.98
C LYS A 257 25.18 1.11 4.46
N GLU A 258 23.95 0.72 4.77
CA GLU A 258 23.51 0.36 6.12
C GLU A 258 23.94 -1.06 6.55
N GLY A 259 24.60 -1.83 5.67
CA GLY A 259 25.09 -3.17 5.92
C GLY A 259 24.06 -4.30 5.64
N TYR A 260 23.02 -4.03 4.89
CA TYR A 260 21.95 -4.99 4.56
C TYR A 260 21.89 -5.30 3.06
N ALA A 261 22.30 -6.51 2.67
CA ALA A 261 22.23 -6.98 1.28
C ALA A 261 20.81 -7.52 0.97
N ALA A 262 19.94 -6.68 0.43
CA ALA A 262 18.54 -7.05 0.19
C ALA A 262 18.19 -7.39 -1.28
N ALA A 263 19.12 -7.25 -2.23
CA ALA A 263 18.85 -7.37 -3.66
C ALA A 263 18.21 -8.70 -4.09
N LYS A 264 18.51 -9.81 -3.41
CA LYS A 264 17.96 -11.15 -3.73
C LYS A 264 16.49 -11.30 -3.31
N VAL A 265 16.09 -10.63 -2.26
CA VAL A 265 14.75 -10.77 -1.67
C VAL A 265 13.85 -9.58 -1.99
N HIS A 266 14.41 -8.47 -2.48
CA HIS A 266 13.64 -7.26 -2.78
C HIS A 266 12.83 -7.40 -4.07
N GLN A 267 11.59 -6.92 -4.01
CA GLN A 267 10.70 -6.68 -5.15
C GLN A 267 9.97 -5.34 -4.96
N ASP A 268 9.36 -4.83 -6.03
CA ASP A 268 8.59 -3.59 -5.99
C ASP A 268 7.28 -3.76 -6.76
N CYS A 269 6.15 -3.38 -6.15
CA CYS A 269 4.84 -3.55 -6.78
C CYS A 269 4.72 -2.78 -8.09
N GLY A 270 5.30 -1.58 -8.15
CA GLY A 270 5.30 -0.76 -9.37
C GLY A 270 6.09 -1.39 -10.52
N ILE A 271 7.11 -2.20 -10.21
CA ILE A 271 7.86 -2.97 -11.21
C ILE A 271 7.09 -4.22 -11.64
N LEU A 272 6.40 -4.87 -10.71
CA LEU A 272 5.68 -6.13 -10.97
C LEU A 272 4.42 -5.94 -11.82
N ILE A 273 3.75 -4.79 -11.72
CA ILE A 273 2.42 -4.59 -12.30
C ILE A 273 2.45 -4.32 -13.80
N TYR A 274 3.52 -3.74 -14.33
CA TYR A 274 3.64 -3.37 -15.74
C TYR A 274 4.84 -4.00 -16.43
N ASP A 275 4.68 -4.31 -17.71
CA ASP A 275 5.77 -4.66 -18.60
C ASP A 275 6.49 -3.38 -19.06
N ARG A 276 7.77 -3.30 -18.73
CA ARG A 276 8.59 -2.10 -19.00
C ARG A 276 8.75 -1.80 -20.49
N GLU A 277 8.82 -2.84 -21.31
CA GLU A 277 9.18 -2.71 -22.73
C GLU A 277 7.96 -2.39 -23.59
N THR A 278 6.79 -2.91 -23.20
CA THR A 278 5.58 -2.84 -24.06
C THR A 278 4.54 -1.82 -23.59
N GLN A 279 4.56 -1.42 -22.31
CA GLN A 279 3.47 -0.60 -21.74
C GLN A 279 3.80 0.88 -21.51
N ASP A 280 5.00 1.36 -21.89
CA ASP A 280 5.40 2.78 -21.79
C ASP A 280 5.17 3.40 -20.40
N THR A 281 5.58 2.69 -19.34
CA THR A 281 5.42 3.14 -17.96
C THR A 281 6.69 3.70 -17.32
N HIS A 282 7.80 3.75 -18.07
CA HIS A 282 9.11 4.27 -17.69
C HIS A 282 9.66 3.66 -16.40
N SER A 283 9.48 4.31 -15.24
CA SER A 283 9.98 3.79 -13.96
C SER A 283 9.04 2.74 -13.32
N GLY A 284 7.88 2.45 -13.91
CA GLY A 284 6.93 1.47 -13.41
C GLY A 284 5.63 2.08 -12.89
N GLY A 285 4.87 1.33 -12.12
CA GLY A 285 3.60 1.74 -11.53
C GLY A 285 3.77 2.61 -10.28
N SER A 286 2.77 3.42 -9.97
CA SER A 286 2.71 4.29 -8.79
C SER A 286 1.30 4.38 -8.23
N GLY A 287 1.19 4.91 -7.02
CA GLY A 287 -0.09 5.19 -6.37
C GLY A 287 -0.45 4.18 -5.27
N CYS A 288 -1.34 4.58 -4.36
CA CYS A 288 -1.78 3.70 -3.28
C CYS A 288 -2.65 2.53 -3.78
N GLY A 289 -3.26 2.65 -4.96
CA GLY A 289 -3.88 1.54 -5.68
C GLY A 289 -2.85 0.48 -6.12
N CYS A 290 -1.63 0.89 -6.51
CA CYS A 290 -0.58 -0.01 -6.97
C CYS A 290 -0.25 -1.08 -5.91
N SER A 291 0.19 -0.66 -4.73
CA SER A 291 0.51 -1.59 -3.65
C SER A 291 -0.70 -2.38 -3.16
N ALA A 292 -1.90 -1.77 -3.20
CA ALA A 292 -3.14 -2.42 -2.75
C ALA A 292 -3.56 -3.57 -3.65
N VAL A 293 -3.55 -3.38 -4.98
CA VAL A 293 -3.96 -4.44 -5.91
C VAL A 293 -2.94 -5.57 -5.97
N VAL A 294 -1.64 -5.25 -5.91
CA VAL A 294 -0.57 -6.29 -5.88
C VAL A 294 -0.60 -7.06 -4.56
N LEU A 295 -0.87 -6.39 -3.43
CA LEU A 295 -1.08 -7.07 -2.15
C LEU A 295 -2.20 -8.09 -2.24
N ALA A 296 -3.40 -7.64 -2.70
CA ALA A 296 -4.61 -8.46 -2.70
C ALA A 296 -4.56 -9.63 -3.70
N SER A 297 -3.99 -9.41 -4.89
CA SER A 297 -4.01 -10.36 -6.00
C SER A 297 -2.80 -11.29 -6.08
N TYR A 298 -1.64 -10.86 -5.57
CA TYR A 298 -0.40 -11.58 -5.76
C TYR A 298 0.28 -11.95 -4.42
N ILE A 299 0.52 -10.96 -3.54
CA ILE A 299 1.28 -11.20 -2.30
C ILE A 299 0.51 -12.13 -1.35
N ILE A 300 -0.76 -11.80 -1.05
CA ILE A 300 -1.61 -12.61 -0.16
C ILE A 300 -1.76 -14.04 -0.68
N PRO A 301 -2.11 -14.28 -1.98
CA PRO A 301 -2.16 -15.64 -2.51
C PRO A 301 -0.85 -16.42 -2.42
N LYS A 302 0.31 -15.79 -2.68
CA LYS A 302 1.62 -16.43 -2.55
C LYS A 302 1.95 -16.87 -1.12
N ILE A 303 1.54 -16.07 -0.14
CA ILE A 303 1.68 -16.45 1.27
C ILE A 303 0.66 -17.53 1.63
N ALA A 304 -0.59 -17.41 1.20
CA ALA A 304 -1.66 -18.34 1.54
C ALA A 304 -1.43 -19.76 1.00
N CYS A 305 -0.79 -19.90 -0.17
CA CYS A 305 -0.45 -21.21 -0.74
C CYS A 305 0.87 -21.80 -0.20
N GLY A 306 1.62 -21.02 0.60
CA GLY A 306 2.88 -21.45 1.21
C GLY A 306 4.13 -21.27 0.34
N ASP A 307 4.00 -20.62 -0.84
CA ASP A 307 5.16 -20.25 -1.67
C ASP A 307 6.11 -19.31 -0.90
N TRP A 308 5.52 -18.40 -0.11
CA TRP A 308 6.25 -17.53 0.80
C TRP A 308 5.78 -17.73 2.23
N LYS A 309 6.74 -17.84 3.14
CA LYS A 309 6.49 -18.02 4.59
C LYS A 309 6.39 -16.69 5.30
N ARG A 310 7.25 -15.72 4.91
CA ARG A 310 7.30 -14.39 5.54
C ARG A 310 7.63 -13.33 4.51
N VAL A 311 6.82 -12.28 4.49
CA VAL A 311 6.99 -11.12 3.62
C VAL A 311 6.99 -9.85 4.46
N LEU A 312 7.93 -8.94 4.18
CA LEU A 312 7.88 -7.57 4.66
C LEU A 312 7.26 -6.72 3.55
N PHE A 313 6.02 -6.30 3.73
CA PHE A 313 5.29 -5.42 2.82
C PHE A 313 5.50 -3.96 3.23
N VAL A 314 6.09 -3.15 2.34
CA VAL A 314 6.58 -1.79 2.64
C VAL A 314 6.04 -0.79 1.61
N PRO A 315 4.74 -0.46 1.61
CA PRO A 315 4.23 0.63 0.79
C PRO A 315 4.93 1.95 1.06
N THR A 316 5.26 2.64 -0.04
CA THR A 316 6.04 3.88 -0.07
C THR A 316 5.18 5.05 -0.52
N GLY A 317 5.48 6.25 -0.10
CA GLY A 317 4.71 7.43 -0.46
C GLY A 317 5.56 8.69 -0.56
N ALA A 318 5.30 9.50 -1.58
CA ALA A 318 5.84 10.85 -1.75
C ALA A 318 4.80 11.86 -1.31
N LEU A 319 5.07 12.57 -0.21
CA LEU A 319 4.13 13.51 0.41
C LEU A 319 4.15 14.85 -0.33
N MET A 320 3.70 14.82 -1.58
CA MET A 320 3.61 15.99 -2.44
C MET A 320 2.20 16.60 -2.39
N SER A 321 2.13 17.92 -2.28
CA SER A 321 0.90 18.67 -2.51
C SER A 321 1.13 19.75 -3.58
N LYS A 322 0.07 20.15 -4.28
CA LYS A 322 0.16 21.28 -5.24
C LYS A 322 0.69 22.53 -4.55
N VAL A 323 0.20 22.83 -3.35
CA VAL A 323 0.58 24.04 -2.61
C VAL A 323 2.07 24.02 -2.30
N SER A 324 2.57 22.97 -1.63
CA SER A 324 3.99 22.89 -1.27
C SER A 324 4.91 22.87 -2.50
N PHE A 325 4.48 22.19 -3.58
CA PHE A 325 5.25 22.15 -4.82
C PHE A 325 5.36 23.53 -5.47
N TYR A 326 4.26 24.30 -5.59
CA TYR A 326 4.29 25.65 -6.16
C TYR A 326 5.03 26.66 -5.28
N GLU A 327 5.09 26.44 -3.98
CA GLU A 327 5.92 27.21 -3.06
C GLU A 327 7.42 26.84 -3.16
N GLY A 328 7.79 25.85 -3.97
CA GLY A 328 9.17 25.41 -4.17
C GLY A 328 9.73 24.58 -3.01
N ASN A 329 8.85 23.97 -2.21
CA ASN A 329 9.24 23.05 -1.14
C ASN A 329 9.74 21.71 -1.73
N SER A 330 10.43 20.94 -0.91
CA SER A 330 10.84 19.57 -1.19
C SER A 330 9.65 18.61 -1.15
N VAL A 331 9.87 17.38 -1.62
CA VAL A 331 8.92 16.26 -1.57
C VAL A 331 9.39 15.23 -0.54
N PRO A 332 8.91 15.27 0.70
CA PRO A 332 9.26 14.28 1.71
C PRO A 332 8.74 12.89 1.36
N GLY A 333 9.50 11.85 1.75
CA GLY A 333 9.09 10.46 1.62
C GLY A 333 8.58 9.88 2.93
N ILE A 334 7.72 8.87 2.83
CA ILE A 334 7.25 8.03 3.95
C ILE A 334 7.13 6.58 3.49
N ALA A 335 7.26 5.63 4.42
CA ALA A 335 6.98 4.23 4.16
C ALA A 335 6.44 3.55 5.43
N GLN A 336 5.48 2.67 5.27
CA GLN A 336 4.90 1.89 6.37
C GLN A 336 5.19 0.41 6.12
N ALA A 337 5.58 -0.35 7.15
CA ALA A 337 5.89 -1.75 6.97
C ALA A 337 4.94 -2.66 7.77
N VAL A 338 4.49 -3.72 7.11
CA VAL A 338 3.63 -4.77 7.70
C VAL A 338 4.29 -6.12 7.49
N VAL A 339 4.43 -6.91 8.56
CA VAL A 339 4.96 -8.27 8.51
C VAL A 339 3.82 -9.24 8.27
N LEU A 340 3.83 -9.88 7.11
CA LEU A 340 2.85 -10.87 6.67
C LEU A 340 3.49 -12.27 6.74
N GLU A 341 2.80 -13.23 7.32
CA GLU A 341 3.31 -14.60 7.44
C GLU A 341 2.24 -15.62 7.07
N ASN A 342 2.68 -16.77 6.55
CA ASN A 342 1.81 -17.94 6.43
C ASN A 342 1.44 -18.44 7.83
N ALA A 343 0.17 -18.75 8.07
CA ALA A 343 -0.32 -19.12 9.39
C ALA A 343 0.09 -20.53 9.83
N GLU A 344 0.49 -21.37 8.89
CA GLU A 344 0.91 -22.77 9.15
C GLU A 344 2.40 -22.87 9.53
N ASN A 345 3.12 -21.74 9.55
CA ASN A 345 4.55 -21.66 9.94
C ASN A 345 4.76 -20.98 11.29
#